data_2baea356068eda02bb9a0029e976e864
#
_entry.id   2baea356068eda02bb9a0029e976e864
#
_cell.length_a   1.000
_cell.length_b   1.000
_cell.length_c   1.000
_cell.angle_alpha   90.00
_cell.angle_beta   90.00
_cell.angle_gamma   90.00
#
_symmetry.space_group_name_H-M   'P 1'
#
loop_
_entity.id
_entity.type
_entity.pdbx_description
1 polymer ?
#
loop_
_entity_poly.entity_id
_entity_poly.type
_entity_poly.pdbx_seq_one_letter_code
_entity_poly.pdbx_strand_id
1 'polypeptide(L)'
;MKKKQKIIILSLIIVCVIGLSIILYKVVNKPESRQININSDEVEYIEIKYHNKTSEIVNKETITEIIDNFNKLRIEKHKENIIERLFYTSSNVYKVKIYNDKENRTLKYEMVIKSDDKMTLDNVSYKIKNKTDIYEYLKDKELYCKKSLPTETEKNVYKFQVNGLENIDKAEFINTYNEMIYAKPIKESEMKESEKYIEMETYDDDKIVVYYVDSQVYIKYAYKNYVVYFMYQDNSLN
;
A
#
# COMPACT_ATOMS: atom_id res chain seq x y z
N MET A 1 -15.24 70.01 8.62
CA MET A 1 -15.50 68.63 9.14
C MET A 1 -15.27 68.59 10.62
N LYS A 2 -16.28 68.25 11.44
CA LYS A 2 -16.17 68.23 12.90
C LYS A 2 -15.18 67.16 13.36
N LYS A 3 -14.39 67.40 14.40
CA LYS A 3 -13.35 66.44 14.89
C LYS A 3 -13.85 65.04 15.06
N LYS A 4 -15.10 64.83 15.50
CA LYS A 4 -15.77 63.47 15.56
C LYS A 4 -15.87 62.75 14.22
N GLN A 5 -16.17 63.46 13.13
CA GLN A 5 -16.30 62.83 11.80
C GLN A 5 -14.93 62.36 11.26
N LYS A 6 -13.84 63.10 11.55
CA LYS A 6 -12.49 62.66 11.18
C LYS A 6 -12.08 61.38 11.91
N ILE A 7 -12.44 61.23 13.19
CA ILE A 7 -12.14 60.05 14.00
C ILE A 7 -12.92 58.83 13.45
N ILE A 8 -14.21 59.00 13.12
CA ILE A 8 -15.02 57.91 12.56
C ILE A 8 -14.48 57.43 11.19
N ILE A 9 -14.08 58.36 10.33
CA ILE A 9 -13.50 58.00 9.03
C ILE A 9 -12.16 57.27 9.22
N LEU A 10 -11.32 57.75 10.13
CA LEU A 10 -10.03 57.11 10.41
C LEU A 10 -10.20 55.68 10.97
N SER A 11 -11.14 55.46 11.88
CA SER A 11 -11.44 54.12 12.41
C SER A 11 -11.98 53.19 11.36
N LEU A 12 -12.83 53.63 10.44
CA LEU A 12 -13.32 52.86 9.29
C LEU A 12 -12.18 52.45 8.35
N ILE A 13 -11.26 53.37 8.06
CA ILE A 13 -10.09 53.06 7.21
C ILE A 13 -9.21 52.00 7.87
N ILE A 14 -8.95 52.08 9.17
CA ILE A 14 -8.16 51.08 9.92
C ILE A 14 -8.82 49.70 9.86
N VAL A 15 -10.14 49.63 10.07
CA VAL A 15 -10.89 48.36 10.00
C VAL A 15 -10.82 47.76 8.58
N CYS A 16 -10.95 48.59 7.54
CA CYS A 16 -10.83 48.15 6.15
C CYS A 16 -9.41 47.64 5.85
N VAL A 17 -8.36 48.32 6.32
CA VAL A 17 -6.96 47.88 6.10
C VAL A 17 -6.70 46.57 6.81
N ILE A 18 -7.16 46.40 8.05
CA ILE A 18 -7.03 45.14 8.79
C ILE A 18 -7.78 44.01 8.07
N GLY A 19 -9.02 44.27 7.64
CA GLY A 19 -9.82 43.30 6.88
C GLY A 19 -9.15 42.86 5.59
N LEU A 20 -8.65 43.82 4.81
CA LEU A 20 -7.89 43.53 3.57
C LEU A 20 -6.60 42.75 3.84
N SER A 21 -5.88 43.08 4.90
CA SER A 21 -4.65 42.40 5.31
C SER A 21 -4.93 40.93 5.68
N ILE A 22 -6.02 40.64 6.39
CA ILE A 22 -6.44 39.28 6.74
C ILE A 22 -6.83 38.50 5.49
N ILE A 23 -7.55 39.14 4.56
CA ILE A 23 -7.93 38.47 3.27
C ILE A 23 -6.69 38.16 2.44
N LEU A 24 -5.80 39.14 2.27
CA LEU A 24 -4.54 38.95 1.54
C LEU A 24 -3.69 37.87 2.19
N TYR A 25 -3.56 37.86 3.51
CA TYR A 25 -2.84 36.81 4.23
C TYR A 25 -3.42 35.44 3.95
N LYS A 26 -4.75 35.28 3.97
CA LYS A 26 -5.43 33.99 3.65
C LYS A 26 -5.25 33.57 2.20
N VAL A 27 -5.24 34.52 1.26
CA VAL A 27 -5.06 34.23 -0.16
C VAL A 27 -3.62 33.83 -0.48
N VAL A 28 -2.65 34.59 0.06
CA VAL A 28 -1.20 34.34 -0.16
C VAL A 28 -0.74 33.07 0.55
N ASN A 29 -1.28 32.78 1.73
CA ASN A 29 -0.93 31.58 2.50
C ASN A 29 -1.93 30.42 2.32
N LYS A 30 -2.72 30.43 1.23
CA LYS A 30 -3.57 29.30 0.92
C LYS A 30 -2.68 28.07 0.67
N PRO A 31 -2.82 27.02 1.50
CA PRO A 31 -1.98 25.85 1.32
C PRO A 31 -2.22 25.24 -0.05
N GLU A 32 -1.13 24.97 -0.74
CA GLU A 32 -1.17 24.41 -2.09
C GLU A 32 -1.70 22.99 -2.04
N SER A 33 -2.79 22.74 -2.74
CA SER A 33 -3.35 21.41 -2.92
C SER A 33 -2.65 20.76 -4.11
N ARG A 34 -2.12 19.55 -3.89
CA ARG A 34 -1.49 18.74 -4.96
C ARG A 34 -2.10 17.35 -5.02
N GLN A 35 -1.99 16.72 -6.16
CA GLN A 35 -2.30 15.31 -6.35
C GLN A 35 -1.06 14.47 -6.06
N ILE A 36 -1.26 13.28 -5.49
CA ILE A 36 -0.20 12.27 -5.41
C ILE A 36 0.03 11.77 -6.84
N ASN A 37 1.30 11.59 -7.20
CA ASN A 37 1.67 11.09 -8.52
C ASN A 37 2.84 10.09 -8.36
N ILE A 38 2.50 8.82 -8.32
CA ILE A 38 3.44 7.70 -8.22
C ILE A 38 3.34 6.90 -9.51
N ASN A 39 4.47 6.65 -10.14
CA ASN A 39 4.52 5.79 -11.31
C ASN A 39 4.51 4.33 -10.84
N SER A 40 3.43 3.59 -11.13
CA SER A 40 3.30 2.17 -10.76
C SER A 40 4.33 1.27 -11.42
N ASP A 41 4.85 1.65 -12.61
CA ASP A 41 5.86 0.86 -13.31
C ASP A 41 7.21 0.81 -12.59
N GLU A 42 7.47 1.82 -11.76
CA GLU A 42 8.69 1.91 -10.96
C GLU A 42 8.54 1.27 -9.57
N VAL A 43 7.39 0.65 -9.26
CA VAL A 43 7.12 0.02 -7.97
C VAL A 43 7.25 -1.49 -8.12
N GLU A 44 8.13 -2.09 -7.33
CA GLU A 44 8.34 -3.53 -7.34
C GLU A 44 7.60 -4.26 -6.23
N TYR A 45 7.45 -3.63 -5.04
CA TYR A 45 6.58 -4.18 -4.01
C TYR A 45 6.07 -3.11 -3.05
N ILE A 46 4.99 -3.45 -2.33
CA ILE A 46 4.37 -2.60 -1.31
C ILE A 46 4.25 -3.38 0.00
N GLU A 47 4.72 -2.78 1.10
CA GLU A 47 4.49 -3.27 2.45
C GLU A 47 3.35 -2.46 3.08
N ILE A 48 2.30 -3.14 3.56
CA ILE A 48 1.20 -2.53 4.31
C ILE A 48 1.18 -3.12 5.71
N LYS A 49 1.34 -2.26 6.72
CA LYS A 49 1.30 -2.66 8.12
C LYS A 49 0.11 -2.02 8.84
N TYR A 50 -0.66 -2.85 9.52
CA TYR A 50 -1.74 -2.44 10.41
C TYR A 50 -1.69 -3.25 11.71
N HIS A 51 -1.61 -2.59 12.86
CA HIS A 51 -1.29 -3.24 14.15
C HIS A 51 -0.02 -4.08 14.07
N ASN A 52 -0.14 -5.38 14.37
CA ASN A 52 0.95 -6.35 14.32
C ASN A 52 0.95 -7.20 13.03
N LYS A 53 0.08 -6.86 12.07
CA LYS A 53 -0.01 -7.56 10.79
C LYS A 53 0.74 -6.76 9.73
N THR A 54 1.54 -7.46 8.93
CA THR A 54 2.24 -6.90 7.77
C THR A 54 1.87 -7.73 6.57
N SER A 55 1.51 -7.08 5.48
CA SER A 55 1.30 -7.69 4.17
C SER A 55 2.34 -7.16 3.20
N GLU A 56 2.95 -8.06 2.44
CA GLU A 56 3.89 -7.74 1.38
C GLU A 56 3.25 -8.09 0.04
N ILE A 57 3.08 -7.11 -0.83
CA ILE A 57 2.35 -7.21 -2.08
C ILE A 57 3.35 -7.10 -3.21
N VAL A 58 3.50 -8.17 -3.98
CA VAL A 58 4.43 -8.29 -5.12
C VAL A 58 3.71 -8.46 -6.46
N ASN A 59 2.41 -8.75 -6.42
CA ASN A 59 1.60 -8.86 -7.64
C ASN A 59 1.45 -7.50 -8.32
N LYS A 60 1.85 -7.41 -9.59
CA LYS A 60 1.91 -6.15 -10.33
C LYS A 60 0.54 -5.50 -10.54
N GLU A 61 -0.51 -6.29 -10.76
CA GLU A 61 -1.87 -5.76 -10.93
C GLU A 61 -2.37 -5.13 -9.63
N THR A 62 -2.15 -5.80 -8.49
CA THR A 62 -2.52 -5.28 -7.17
C THR A 62 -1.70 -4.03 -6.81
N ILE A 63 -0.40 -4.01 -7.12
CA ILE A 63 0.45 -2.82 -6.97
C ILE A 63 -0.14 -1.66 -7.76
N THR A 64 -0.49 -1.88 -9.04
CA THR A 64 -1.07 -0.83 -9.90
C THR A 64 -2.39 -0.33 -9.33
N GLU A 65 -3.29 -1.21 -8.89
CA GLU A 65 -4.56 -0.85 -8.28
C GLU A 65 -4.38 0.03 -7.01
N ILE A 66 -3.46 -0.36 -6.13
CA ILE A 66 -3.15 0.40 -4.91
C ILE A 66 -2.59 1.79 -5.26
N ILE A 67 -1.63 1.84 -6.18
CA ILE A 67 -1.02 3.10 -6.61
C ILE A 67 -2.05 4.02 -7.26
N ASP A 68 -2.94 3.49 -8.11
CA ASP A 68 -4.02 4.25 -8.72
C ASP A 68 -4.98 4.85 -7.68
N ASN A 69 -5.29 4.10 -6.61
CA ASN A 69 -6.09 4.63 -5.50
C ASN A 69 -5.36 5.74 -4.75
N PHE A 70 -4.05 5.64 -4.52
CA PHE A 70 -3.26 6.73 -3.95
C PHE A 70 -3.18 7.94 -4.90
N ASN A 71 -3.00 7.71 -6.19
CA ASN A 71 -2.92 8.79 -7.19
C ASN A 71 -4.24 9.57 -7.36
N LYS A 72 -5.38 9.03 -6.93
CA LYS A 72 -6.65 9.78 -6.86
C LYS A 72 -6.68 10.81 -5.73
N LEU A 73 -5.80 10.70 -4.72
CA LEU A 73 -5.81 11.57 -3.56
C LEU A 73 -5.33 12.98 -3.89
N ARG A 74 -6.13 13.97 -3.52
CA ARG A 74 -5.73 15.38 -3.51
C ARG A 74 -5.38 15.77 -2.09
N ILE A 75 -4.15 16.18 -1.85
CA ILE A 75 -3.61 16.45 -0.53
C ILE A 75 -3.22 17.90 -0.36
N GLU A 76 -3.39 18.43 0.84
CA GLU A 76 -3.05 19.79 1.25
C GLU A 76 -2.25 19.73 2.54
N LYS A 77 -1.08 20.40 2.60
CA LYS A 77 -0.26 20.41 3.80
C LYS A 77 -1.07 20.84 5.02
N HIS A 78 -0.94 20.10 6.10
CA HIS A 78 -1.64 20.35 7.35
C HIS A 78 -0.68 20.31 8.53
N LYS A 79 -0.76 21.31 9.41
CA LYS A 79 0.00 21.32 10.66
C LYS A 79 -0.87 20.70 11.75
N GLU A 80 -0.54 19.47 12.13
CA GLU A 80 -1.22 18.79 13.22
C GLU A 80 -1.02 19.52 14.55
N ASN A 81 -2.09 19.66 15.31
CA ASN A 81 -2.01 20.10 16.70
C ASN A 81 -1.69 18.90 17.64
N ILE A 82 -1.38 19.20 18.89
CA ILE A 82 -1.00 18.18 19.89
C ILE A 82 -2.13 17.18 20.12
N ILE A 83 -3.37 17.63 20.10
CA ILE A 83 -4.56 16.79 20.32
C ILE A 83 -4.71 15.82 19.16
N GLU A 84 -4.58 16.28 17.91
CA GLU A 84 -4.63 15.41 16.73
C GLU A 84 -3.56 14.32 16.78
N ARG A 85 -2.34 14.64 17.24
CA ARG A 85 -1.26 13.65 17.40
C ARG A 85 -1.58 12.58 18.43
N LEU A 86 -2.28 12.94 19.51
CA LEU A 86 -2.66 12.02 20.58
C LEU A 86 -3.79 11.07 20.14
N PHE A 87 -4.71 11.52 19.27
CA PHE A 87 -5.81 10.68 18.78
C PHE A 87 -5.37 9.59 17.80
N TYR A 88 -4.29 9.83 17.03
CA TYR A 88 -3.77 8.86 16.07
C TYR A 88 -2.62 8.07 16.68
N THR A 89 -2.96 7.12 17.54
CA THR A 89 -1.98 6.18 18.07
C THR A 89 -1.49 5.24 16.94
N SER A 90 -0.30 4.71 17.10
CA SER A 90 0.32 3.80 16.10
C SER A 90 -0.49 2.52 15.83
N SER A 91 -1.52 2.23 16.65
CA SER A 91 -2.35 1.04 16.55
C SER A 91 -3.52 1.17 15.58
N ASN A 92 -3.95 2.37 15.21
CA ASN A 92 -5.14 2.59 14.38
C ASN A 92 -4.81 3.29 13.05
N VAL A 93 -3.65 3.02 12.50
CA VAL A 93 -3.19 3.63 11.25
C VAL A 93 -2.60 2.57 10.33
N TYR A 94 -2.78 2.75 9.02
CA TYR A 94 -2.11 1.95 8.02
C TYR A 94 -0.77 2.60 7.67
N LYS A 95 0.33 1.88 7.86
CA LYS A 95 1.65 2.27 7.37
C LYS A 95 1.89 1.58 6.05
N VAL A 96 2.08 2.35 5.00
CA VAL A 96 2.32 1.86 3.65
C VAL A 96 3.71 2.30 3.21
N LYS A 97 4.54 1.34 2.88
CA LYS A 97 5.86 1.58 2.33
C LYS A 97 5.91 1.08 0.90
N ILE A 98 6.38 1.91 -0.01
CA ILE A 98 6.45 1.64 -1.44
C ILE A 98 7.91 1.57 -1.83
N TYR A 99 8.29 0.48 -2.45
CA TYR A 99 9.67 0.17 -2.80
C TYR A 99 9.82 0.03 -4.31
N ASN A 100 10.92 0.56 -4.83
CA ASN A 100 11.29 0.45 -6.24
C ASN A 100 12.38 -0.62 -6.50
N ASP A 101 12.76 -1.36 -5.48
CA ASP A 101 13.73 -2.43 -5.56
C ASP A 101 13.43 -3.48 -4.48
N LYS A 102 13.01 -4.68 -4.90
CA LYS A 102 12.72 -5.82 -4.02
C LYS A 102 13.99 -6.33 -3.34
N GLU A 103 15.08 -6.39 -4.08
CA GLU A 103 16.33 -6.98 -3.61
C GLU A 103 16.99 -6.14 -2.51
N ASN A 104 17.15 -4.83 -2.77
CA ASN A 104 17.84 -3.92 -1.85
C ASN A 104 16.87 -3.20 -0.91
N ARG A 105 15.56 -3.44 -1.04
CA ARG A 105 14.50 -2.78 -0.27
C ARG A 105 14.63 -1.26 -0.27
N THR A 106 14.91 -0.69 -1.45
CA THR A 106 15.05 0.75 -1.60
C THR A 106 13.70 1.43 -1.48
N LEU A 107 13.48 2.08 -0.34
CA LEU A 107 12.24 2.79 -0.02
C LEU A 107 12.07 4.03 -0.90
N LYS A 108 10.96 4.11 -1.61
CA LYS A 108 10.61 5.25 -2.46
C LYS A 108 9.66 6.22 -1.77
N TYR A 109 8.63 5.70 -1.11
CA TYR A 109 7.63 6.49 -0.38
C TYR A 109 7.24 5.80 0.92
N GLU A 110 7.01 6.59 1.97
CA GLU A 110 6.40 6.14 3.22
C GLU A 110 5.13 6.94 3.48
N MET A 111 3.99 6.26 3.60
CA MET A 111 2.70 6.87 3.89
C MET A 111 2.15 6.31 5.20
N VAL A 112 1.47 7.17 5.96
CA VAL A 112 0.65 6.73 7.09
C VAL A 112 -0.77 7.25 6.86
N ILE A 113 -1.68 6.36 6.57
CA ILE A 113 -3.11 6.68 6.38
C ILE A 113 -3.77 6.59 7.75
N LYS A 114 -4.26 7.73 8.24
CA LYS A 114 -4.86 7.89 9.56
C LYS A 114 -6.38 7.80 9.54
N SER A 115 -6.98 8.26 8.45
CA SER A 115 -8.42 8.24 8.17
C SER A 115 -8.62 8.59 6.69
N ASP A 116 -9.88 8.63 6.21
CA ASP A 116 -10.21 9.04 4.85
C ASP A 116 -9.92 10.53 4.56
N ASP A 117 -9.66 11.32 5.58
CA ASP A 117 -9.37 12.76 5.45
C ASP A 117 -7.95 13.17 5.91
N LYS A 118 -7.13 12.24 6.44
CA LYS A 118 -5.81 12.55 7.01
C LYS A 118 -4.76 11.50 6.70
N MET A 119 -3.58 11.98 6.30
CA MET A 119 -2.42 11.14 6.06
C MET A 119 -1.10 11.86 6.35
N THR A 120 -0.02 11.09 6.42
CA THR A 120 1.34 11.61 6.22
C THR A 120 1.95 11.00 4.97
N LEU A 121 2.80 11.76 4.31
CA LEU A 121 3.64 11.31 3.21
C LEU A 121 5.06 11.80 3.51
N ASP A 122 6.01 10.88 3.60
CA ASP A 122 7.41 11.15 3.93
C ASP A 122 7.55 12.07 5.16
N ASN A 123 6.85 11.72 6.24
CA ASN A 123 6.79 12.44 7.52
C ASN A 123 6.14 13.84 7.47
N VAL A 124 5.55 14.25 6.35
CA VAL A 124 4.80 15.48 6.25
C VAL A 124 3.30 15.21 6.36
N SER A 125 2.61 15.92 7.26
CA SER A 125 1.16 15.74 7.46
C SER A 125 0.34 16.47 6.41
N TYR A 126 -0.73 15.82 5.95
CA TYR A 126 -1.66 16.30 4.93
C TYR A 126 -3.11 16.03 5.32
N LYS A 127 -4.01 16.91 4.87
CA LYS A 127 -5.44 16.63 4.74
C LYS A 127 -5.74 16.13 3.34
N ILE A 128 -6.58 15.11 3.23
CA ILE A 128 -7.13 14.64 1.97
C ILE A 128 -8.36 15.50 1.67
N LYS A 129 -8.40 16.14 0.51
CA LYS A 129 -9.37 17.17 0.15
C LYS A 129 -10.55 16.66 -0.66
N ASN A 130 -10.36 15.57 -1.38
CA ASN A 130 -11.44 14.91 -2.09
C ASN A 130 -12.09 13.84 -1.21
N LYS A 131 -13.37 13.57 -1.43
CA LYS A 131 -14.05 12.45 -0.78
C LYS A 131 -13.41 11.14 -1.27
N THR A 132 -13.01 10.30 -0.33
CA THR A 132 -12.35 9.02 -0.59
C THR A 132 -12.70 8.02 0.50
N ASP A 133 -12.54 6.76 0.21
CA ASP A 133 -12.69 5.60 1.08
C ASP A 133 -11.35 4.87 1.26
N ILE A 134 -10.23 5.58 1.10
CA ILE A 134 -8.88 4.99 1.12
C ILE A 134 -8.60 4.20 2.40
N TYR A 135 -9.12 4.64 3.53
CA TYR A 135 -8.95 3.94 4.80
C TYR A 135 -9.71 2.61 4.82
N GLU A 136 -10.96 2.60 4.35
CA GLU A 136 -11.78 1.38 4.23
C GLU A 136 -11.22 0.45 3.15
N TYR A 137 -10.72 0.99 2.04
CA TYR A 137 -10.04 0.23 1.00
C TYR A 137 -8.83 -0.53 1.57
N LEU A 138 -7.99 0.13 2.37
CA LEU A 138 -6.84 -0.51 3.03
C LEU A 138 -7.26 -1.49 4.14
N LYS A 139 -8.50 -1.42 4.63
CA LYS A 139 -9.06 -2.32 5.63
C LYS A 139 -9.60 -3.62 5.01
N ASP A 140 -9.81 -3.63 3.71
CA ASP A 140 -10.34 -4.79 3.02
C ASP A 140 -9.44 -6.01 3.27
N LYS A 141 -10.02 -7.06 3.87
CA LYS A 141 -9.30 -8.30 4.15
C LYS A 141 -8.79 -8.97 2.88
N GLU A 142 -9.48 -8.78 1.78
CA GLU A 142 -9.11 -9.35 0.49
C GLU A 142 -7.82 -8.73 -0.06
N LEU A 143 -7.55 -7.45 0.23
CA LEU A 143 -6.30 -6.80 -0.14
C LEU A 143 -5.08 -7.54 0.44
N TYR A 144 -5.23 -8.11 1.64
CA TYR A 144 -4.15 -8.82 2.34
C TYR A 144 -4.07 -10.32 2.01
N CYS A 145 -5.09 -10.87 1.38
CA CYS A 145 -5.19 -12.30 1.09
C CYS A 145 -5.18 -12.58 -0.40
N LYS A 146 -5.73 -11.67 -1.21
CA LYS A 146 -5.77 -11.78 -2.67
C LYS A 146 -4.54 -11.12 -3.29
N LYS A 147 -4.09 -11.68 -4.40
CA LYS A 147 -3.11 -11.05 -5.30
C LYS A 147 -1.77 -10.66 -4.64
N SER A 148 -1.41 -11.31 -3.53
CA SER A 148 -0.10 -11.09 -2.90
C SER A 148 1.03 -11.81 -3.62
N LEU A 149 0.71 -12.86 -4.36
CA LEU A 149 1.64 -13.62 -5.19
C LEU A 149 1.66 -13.06 -6.62
N PRO A 150 2.81 -13.06 -7.31
CA PRO A 150 2.87 -12.75 -8.72
C PRO A 150 2.08 -13.79 -9.51
N THR A 151 1.40 -13.36 -10.57
CA THR A 151 0.78 -14.27 -11.54
C THR A 151 1.82 -14.71 -12.56
N GLU A 152 1.77 -16.00 -12.92
CA GLU A 152 2.71 -16.59 -13.86
C GLU A 152 2.02 -17.05 -15.14
N THR A 153 2.80 -17.14 -16.20
CA THR A 153 2.36 -17.73 -17.46
C THR A 153 3.26 -18.90 -17.82
N GLU A 154 2.72 -19.86 -18.56
CA GLU A 154 3.49 -21.02 -19.03
C GLU A 154 4.75 -20.60 -19.81
N LYS A 155 4.67 -19.52 -20.59
CA LYS A 155 5.78 -18.98 -21.38
C LYS A 155 6.87 -18.35 -20.51
N ASN A 156 6.50 -17.76 -19.38
CA ASN A 156 7.43 -17.12 -18.45
C ASN A 156 8.21 -18.14 -17.61
N VAL A 157 7.60 -19.30 -17.31
CA VAL A 157 8.22 -20.37 -16.53
C VAL A 157 9.12 -21.22 -17.42
N TYR A 158 10.45 -21.06 -17.29
CA TYR A 158 11.41 -21.84 -18.08
C TYR A 158 11.81 -23.15 -17.41
N LYS A 159 11.71 -23.25 -16.07
CA LYS A 159 11.97 -24.48 -15.32
C LYS A 159 10.72 -24.84 -14.52
N PHE A 160 10.30 -26.09 -14.63
CA PHE A 160 9.18 -26.65 -13.89
C PHE A 160 9.56 -28.05 -13.40
N GLN A 161 9.58 -28.23 -12.10
CA GLN A 161 10.00 -29.47 -11.45
C GLN A 161 8.94 -29.92 -10.46
N VAL A 162 8.54 -31.17 -10.54
CA VAL A 162 7.59 -31.85 -9.65
C VAL A 162 8.31 -32.87 -8.81
N ASN A 163 8.09 -32.88 -7.50
CA ASN A 163 8.64 -33.90 -6.60
C ASN A 163 7.56 -34.50 -5.71
N GLY A 164 7.53 -35.83 -5.59
CA GLY A 164 6.59 -36.55 -4.74
C GLY A 164 5.12 -36.47 -5.12
N LEU A 165 4.79 -35.92 -6.30
CA LEU A 165 3.45 -35.81 -6.86
C LEU A 165 3.41 -36.48 -8.23
N GLU A 166 2.26 -37.02 -8.61
CA GLU A 166 2.08 -37.75 -9.89
C GLU A 166 1.12 -36.99 -10.81
N ASN A 167 1.35 -37.11 -12.12
CA ASN A 167 0.45 -36.63 -13.18
C ASN A 167 0.15 -35.12 -13.14
N ILE A 168 1.13 -34.29 -12.78
CA ILE A 168 0.97 -32.83 -12.78
C ILE A 168 1.34 -32.26 -14.15
N ASP A 169 0.35 -31.68 -14.82
CA ASP A 169 0.56 -30.86 -16.02
C ASP A 169 1.01 -29.45 -15.68
N LYS A 170 2.00 -28.91 -16.41
CA LYS A 170 2.57 -27.59 -16.17
C LYS A 170 1.54 -26.47 -16.32
N ALA A 171 0.76 -26.49 -17.42
CA ALA A 171 -0.19 -25.43 -17.72
C ALA A 171 -1.35 -25.45 -16.72
N GLU A 172 -1.87 -26.63 -16.38
CA GLU A 172 -2.92 -26.82 -15.39
C GLU A 172 -2.45 -26.34 -13.99
N PHE A 173 -1.21 -26.70 -13.62
CA PHE A 173 -0.66 -26.23 -12.33
C PHE A 173 -0.51 -24.72 -12.28
N ILE A 174 0.00 -24.06 -13.33
CA ILE A 174 0.16 -22.60 -13.36
C ILE A 174 -1.20 -21.91 -13.22
N ASN A 175 -2.24 -22.44 -13.86
CA ASN A 175 -3.60 -21.94 -13.69
C ASN A 175 -4.06 -22.08 -12.23
N THR A 176 -3.88 -23.25 -11.64
CA THR A 176 -4.21 -23.50 -10.21
C THR A 176 -3.42 -22.58 -9.28
N TYR A 177 -2.12 -22.39 -9.53
CA TYR A 177 -1.29 -21.46 -8.76
C TYR A 177 -1.82 -20.02 -8.85
N ASN A 178 -2.19 -19.57 -10.04
CA ASN A 178 -2.74 -18.22 -10.25
C ASN A 178 -4.10 -18.03 -9.56
N GLU A 179 -4.82 -19.10 -9.28
CA GLU A 179 -6.08 -19.09 -8.52
C GLU A 179 -5.85 -19.04 -7.00
N MET A 180 -4.64 -19.30 -6.52
CA MET A 180 -4.28 -19.21 -5.09
C MET A 180 -4.21 -17.75 -4.59
N ILE A 181 -5.11 -16.91 -5.07
CA ILE A 181 -5.19 -15.47 -4.77
C ILE A 181 -5.46 -15.15 -3.30
N TYR A 182 -5.92 -16.13 -2.52
CA TYR A 182 -6.18 -16.01 -1.08
C TYR A 182 -5.02 -16.47 -0.19
N ALA A 183 -3.84 -16.71 -0.79
CA ALA A 183 -2.65 -17.05 -0.02
C ALA A 183 -2.28 -15.92 0.95
N LYS A 184 -2.15 -16.26 2.23
CA LYS A 184 -1.85 -15.31 3.31
C LYS A 184 -0.35 -15.26 3.56
N PRO A 185 0.27 -14.07 3.67
CA PRO A 185 1.64 -13.95 4.12
C PRO A 185 1.82 -14.57 5.51
N ILE A 186 2.89 -15.33 5.68
CA ILE A 186 3.29 -15.94 6.96
C ILE A 186 4.76 -15.62 7.26
N LYS A 187 5.19 -15.85 8.51
CA LYS A 187 6.61 -15.73 8.86
C LYS A 187 7.36 -16.97 8.40
N GLU A 188 8.66 -16.84 8.18
CA GLU A 188 9.55 -17.96 7.89
C GLU A 188 9.42 -19.10 8.92
N SER A 189 9.30 -18.77 10.21
CA SER A 189 9.13 -19.74 11.29
C SER A 189 7.81 -20.52 11.25
N GLU A 190 6.84 -20.07 10.46
CA GLU A 190 5.53 -20.72 10.25
C GLU A 190 5.52 -21.55 8.97
N MET A 191 6.56 -21.42 8.13
CA MET A 191 6.71 -22.17 6.89
C MET A 191 6.91 -23.65 7.18
N LYS A 192 6.23 -24.49 6.41
CA LYS A 192 6.43 -25.95 6.42
C LYS A 192 6.85 -26.41 5.05
N GLU A 193 7.94 -27.16 5.00
CA GLU A 193 8.44 -27.81 3.80
C GLU A 193 8.03 -29.29 3.79
N SER A 194 7.90 -29.88 2.62
CA SER A 194 7.50 -31.26 2.39
C SER A 194 8.31 -31.84 1.24
N GLU A 195 8.40 -33.17 1.17
CA GLU A 195 8.94 -33.86 -0.01
C GLU A 195 7.99 -33.75 -1.22
N LYS A 196 6.73 -33.40 -1.00
CA LYS A 196 5.73 -33.13 -2.05
C LYS A 196 5.73 -31.64 -2.38
N TYR A 197 6.40 -31.29 -3.47
CA TYR A 197 6.46 -29.89 -3.88
C TYR A 197 6.52 -29.73 -5.40
N ILE A 198 6.20 -28.52 -5.85
CA ILE A 198 6.41 -28.07 -7.23
C ILE A 198 7.27 -26.82 -7.18
N GLU A 199 8.34 -26.81 -7.98
CA GLU A 199 9.26 -25.68 -8.12
C GLU A 199 9.12 -25.09 -9.52
N MET A 200 8.99 -23.77 -9.59
CA MET A 200 9.01 -22.99 -10.83
C MET A 200 10.11 -21.95 -10.77
N GLU A 201 10.84 -21.76 -11.88
CA GLU A 201 11.75 -20.63 -12.08
C GLU A 201 11.33 -19.89 -13.36
N THR A 202 11.32 -18.55 -13.27
CA THR A 202 10.84 -17.68 -14.34
C THR A 202 11.98 -16.92 -15.01
N TYR A 203 11.75 -16.41 -16.23
CA TYR A 203 12.70 -15.54 -16.92
C TYR A 203 12.89 -14.18 -16.23
N ASP A 204 12.02 -13.83 -15.27
CA ASP A 204 12.12 -12.62 -14.45
C ASP A 204 12.95 -12.86 -13.17
N ASP A 205 13.70 -13.96 -13.08
CA ASP A 205 14.49 -14.39 -11.91
C ASP A 205 13.65 -14.74 -10.66
N ASP A 206 12.35 -14.95 -10.81
CA ASP A 206 11.51 -15.42 -9.72
C ASP A 206 11.67 -16.93 -9.53
N LYS A 207 11.75 -17.36 -8.27
CA LYS A 207 11.70 -18.76 -7.89
C LYS A 207 10.53 -18.99 -6.95
N ILE A 208 9.63 -19.88 -7.33
CA ILE A 208 8.41 -20.20 -6.61
C ILE A 208 8.43 -21.69 -6.26
N VAL A 209 8.31 -22.00 -4.97
CA VAL A 209 8.19 -23.38 -4.50
C VAL A 209 6.90 -23.55 -3.75
N VAL A 210 6.07 -24.48 -4.20
CA VAL A 210 4.76 -24.79 -3.63
C VAL A 210 4.83 -26.15 -2.94
N TYR A 211 4.72 -26.17 -1.63
CA TYR A 211 4.77 -27.36 -0.80
C TYR A 211 3.36 -27.79 -0.38
N TYR A 212 3.09 -29.08 -0.46
CA TYR A 212 1.83 -29.69 -0.05
C TYR A 212 2.02 -30.41 1.29
N VAL A 213 1.39 -29.88 2.34
CA VAL A 213 1.47 -30.43 3.69
C VAL A 213 0.05 -30.64 4.21
N ASP A 214 -0.38 -31.89 4.31
CA ASP A 214 -1.74 -32.28 4.69
C ASP A 214 -2.79 -31.58 3.79
N SER A 215 -3.70 -30.79 4.37
CA SER A 215 -4.72 -30.00 3.65
C SER A 215 -4.29 -28.55 3.41
N GLN A 216 -3.03 -28.22 3.59
CA GLN A 216 -2.51 -26.86 3.46
C GLN A 216 -1.44 -26.79 2.38
N VAL A 217 -1.38 -25.66 1.72
CA VAL A 217 -0.35 -25.35 0.72
C VAL A 217 0.53 -24.23 1.27
N TYR A 218 1.83 -24.45 1.27
CA TYR A 218 2.81 -23.45 1.67
C TYR A 218 3.59 -23.01 0.44
N ILE A 219 3.77 -21.70 0.26
CA ILE A 219 4.41 -21.14 -0.91
C ILE A 219 5.60 -20.30 -0.48
N LYS A 220 6.77 -20.61 -1.03
CA LYS A 220 7.99 -19.82 -0.90
C LYS A 220 8.22 -19.09 -2.21
N TYR A 221 8.13 -17.79 -2.18
CA TYR A 221 8.47 -16.94 -3.31
C TYR A 221 9.81 -16.27 -3.05
N ALA A 222 10.73 -16.39 -3.99
CA ALA A 222 12.05 -15.79 -3.90
C ALA A 222 12.37 -15.04 -5.20
N TYR A 223 12.95 -13.85 -5.05
CA TYR A 223 13.54 -13.05 -6.13
C TYR A 223 14.90 -12.56 -5.66
N LYS A 224 15.98 -13.11 -6.22
CA LYS A 224 17.34 -12.86 -5.77
C LYS A 224 17.48 -13.05 -4.23
N ASN A 225 17.72 -11.96 -3.47
CA ASN A 225 17.86 -12.00 -2.00
C ASN A 225 16.56 -11.71 -1.25
N TYR A 226 15.47 -11.45 -1.95
CA TYR A 226 14.16 -11.22 -1.36
C TYR A 226 13.39 -12.54 -1.29
N VAL A 227 12.92 -12.91 -0.10
CA VAL A 227 12.15 -14.14 0.11
C VAL A 227 10.93 -13.82 0.97
N VAL A 228 9.77 -14.29 0.54
CA VAL A 228 8.52 -14.22 1.30
C VAL A 228 7.83 -15.58 1.29
N TYR A 229 7.00 -15.78 2.31
CA TYR A 229 6.32 -17.03 2.56
C TYR A 229 4.83 -16.82 2.66
N PHE A 230 4.05 -17.74 2.11
CA PHE A 230 2.59 -17.70 2.12
C PHE A 230 2.03 -19.06 2.53
N MET A 231 0.83 -19.02 3.07
CA MET A 231 0.02 -20.22 3.31
C MET A 231 -1.33 -20.04 2.62
N TYR A 232 -1.71 -21.04 1.86
CA TYR A 232 -3.02 -21.16 1.23
C TYR A 232 -3.77 -22.33 1.86
N GLN A 233 -4.99 -22.10 2.29
CA GLN A 233 -5.88 -23.15 2.77
C GLN A 233 -6.98 -23.33 1.73
N ASP A 234 -6.99 -24.48 1.11
CA ASP A 234 -8.05 -24.86 0.16
C ASP A 234 -9.31 -25.19 0.97
N ASN A 235 -10.28 -24.29 0.90
CA ASN A 235 -11.58 -24.50 1.53
C ASN A 235 -12.51 -25.41 0.72
N SER A 236 -12.09 -25.86 -0.47
CA SER A 236 -12.87 -26.75 -1.32
C SER A 236 -12.75 -28.23 -0.93
N LEU A 237 -11.87 -28.56 0.03
CA LEU A 237 -11.65 -29.93 0.53
C LEU A 237 -12.38 -30.23 1.83
N ASN A 238 -13.34 -29.38 2.29
CA ASN A 238 -14.22 -29.62 3.43
C ASN A 238 -15.62 -29.98 2.99
#